data_4e446aed3e4971e1b91d16e2908b6bd8
#
_entry.id   4e446aed3e4971e1b91d16e2908b6bd8
#
_cell.length_a   1.000
_cell.length_b   1.000
_cell.length_c   1.000
_cell.angle_alpha   90.00
_cell.angle_beta   90.00
_cell.angle_gamma   90.00
#
_symmetry.space_group_name_H-M   'P 1'
#
loop_
_entity.id
_entity.type
_entity.pdbx_description
1 polymer ?
#
loop_
_entity_poly.entity_id
_entity_poly.type
_entity_poly.pdbx_seq_one_letter_code
_entity_poly.pdbx_strand_id
1 'polypeptide(L)'
;MQTLMKRIGGGRIAAHEIMLATPAIRNLIREDKVAQMYSAIQTGQNVGMHTLDQYLEGLVKRGIVSRQEASRKAVDRKLFM
;
A
#
# COMPACT_ATOMS: atom_id res chain seq x y z
N MET A 1 2.18 6.11 5.43
CA MET A 1 3.47 5.92 4.74
C MET A 1 3.35 6.42 3.30
N GLN A 2 4.40 7.05 2.79
CA GLN A 2 4.43 7.58 1.43
C GLN A 2 5.77 7.19 0.79
N THR A 3 5.75 6.81 -0.49
CA THR A 3 6.98 6.52 -1.23
C THR A 3 6.91 7.11 -2.62
N LEU A 4 8.04 7.57 -3.13
CA LEU A 4 8.13 8.13 -4.48
C LEU A 4 8.65 7.08 -5.45
N MET A 5 8.06 7.06 -6.65
CA MET A 5 8.43 6.09 -7.68
C MET A 5 8.52 6.77 -9.03
N LYS A 6 9.31 6.18 -9.92
CA LYS A 6 9.41 6.66 -11.29
C LYS A 6 8.19 6.23 -12.10
N ARG A 7 7.59 7.19 -12.81
CA ARG A 7 6.50 6.92 -13.73
C ARG A 7 7.04 6.43 -15.07
N ILE A 8 6.26 5.58 -15.71
CA ILE A 8 6.52 5.23 -17.11
C ILE A 8 6.30 6.51 -17.94
N GLY A 9 7.28 6.85 -18.77
CA GLY A 9 7.21 8.05 -19.62
C GLY A 9 7.79 9.31 -18.98
N GLY A 10 8.27 9.23 -17.74
CA GLY A 10 8.96 10.33 -17.08
C GLY A 10 8.22 10.88 -15.88
N GLY A 11 8.95 11.61 -15.04
CA GLY A 11 8.42 12.17 -13.81
C GLY A 11 8.34 11.15 -12.69
N ARG A 12 7.76 11.58 -11.57
CA ARG A 12 7.59 10.74 -10.38
C ARG A 12 6.18 10.83 -9.87
N ILE A 13 5.76 9.77 -9.16
CA ILE A 13 4.45 9.71 -8.51
C ILE A 13 4.62 9.19 -7.09
N ALA A 14 3.82 9.72 -6.16
CA ALA A 14 3.80 9.25 -4.78
C ALA A 14 2.77 8.15 -4.61
N ALA A 15 3.15 7.10 -3.89
CA ALA A 15 2.23 6.07 -3.44
C ALA A 15 2.01 6.21 -1.94
N HIS A 16 0.79 5.95 -1.48
CA HIS A 16 0.38 6.15 -0.09
C HIS A 16 -0.21 4.89 0.49
N GLU A 17 -0.03 4.74 1.79
CA GLU A 17 -0.79 3.81 2.60
C GLU A 17 -1.78 4.63 3.44
N ILE A 18 -3.05 4.25 3.42
CA ILE A 18 -4.09 4.94 4.17
C ILE A 18 -4.66 4.00 5.22
N MET A 19 -4.64 4.44 6.47
CA MET A 19 -5.17 3.71 7.62
C MET A 19 -6.06 4.64 8.42
N LEU A 20 -7.33 4.25 8.58
CA LEU A 20 -8.28 4.99 9.41
C LEU A 20 -8.23 4.47 10.83
N ALA A 21 -8.32 5.37 11.81
CA ALA A 21 -8.24 5.02 13.23
C ALA A 21 -9.56 4.45 13.73
N THR A 22 -9.96 3.28 13.22
CA THR A 22 -11.13 2.57 13.71
C THR A 22 -10.86 1.95 15.08
N PRO A 23 -11.89 1.57 15.87
CA PRO A 23 -11.67 0.88 17.14
C PRO A 23 -10.81 -0.39 16.99
N ALA A 24 -11.00 -1.14 15.90
CA ALA A 24 -10.20 -2.35 15.65
C ALA A 24 -8.73 -2.01 15.48
N ILE A 25 -8.41 -0.98 14.69
CA ILE A 25 -7.03 -0.54 14.48
C ILE A 25 -6.41 -0.04 15.78
N ARG A 26 -7.17 0.75 16.56
CA ARG A 26 -6.69 1.26 17.86
C ARG A 26 -6.34 0.12 18.80
N ASN A 27 -7.13 -0.93 18.84
CA ASN A 27 -6.85 -2.09 19.68
C ASN A 27 -5.59 -2.81 19.24
N LEU A 28 -5.36 -2.96 17.94
CA LEU A 28 -4.15 -3.59 17.41
C LEU A 28 -2.89 -2.79 17.75
N ILE A 29 -2.99 -1.47 17.70
CA ILE A 29 -1.87 -0.59 18.12
C ILE A 29 -1.57 -0.78 19.61
N ARG A 30 -2.62 -0.80 20.45
CA ARG A 30 -2.46 -0.97 21.89
C ARG A 30 -1.82 -2.31 22.23
N GLU A 31 -2.13 -3.35 21.47
CA GLU A 31 -1.60 -4.70 21.70
C GLU A 31 -0.32 -4.99 20.95
N ASP A 32 0.20 -4.01 20.18
CA ASP A 32 1.41 -4.12 19.39
C ASP A 32 1.35 -5.27 18.37
N LYS A 33 0.20 -5.42 17.71
CA LYS A 33 -0.01 -6.49 16.73
C LYS A 33 0.07 -5.94 15.31
N VAL A 34 1.27 -5.53 14.91
CA VAL A 34 1.49 -4.84 13.62
C VAL A 34 1.09 -5.70 12.43
N ALA A 35 1.39 -7.00 12.45
CA ALA A 35 1.06 -7.89 11.34
C ALA A 35 -0.46 -7.95 11.09
N GLN A 36 -1.26 -7.89 12.16
CA GLN A 36 -2.71 -7.92 12.04
C GLN A 36 -3.27 -6.60 11.51
N MET A 37 -2.52 -5.50 11.65
CA MET A 37 -2.94 -4.20 11.11
C MET A 37 -3.02 -4.24 9.58
N TYR A 38 -2.10 -4.92 8.92
CA TYR A 38 -2.17 -5.06 7.47
C TYR A 38 -3.44 -5.77 7.02
N SER A 39 -3.82 -6.85 7.71
CA SER A 39 -5.08 -7.54 7.41
C SER A 39 -6.29 -6.63 7.63
N ALA A 40 -6.28 -5.85 8.72
CA ALA A 40 -7.37 -4.94 9.02
C ALA A 40 -7.50 -3.85 7.96
N ILE A 41 -6.37 -3.32 7.46
CA ILE A 41 -6.38 -2.34 6.37
C ILE A 41 -6.95 -2.94 5.10
N GLN A 42 -6.54 -4.18 4.76
CA GLN A 42 -7.04 -4.85 3.57
C GLN A 42 -8.55 -5.06 3.62
N THR A 43 -9.08 -5.45 4.76
CA THR A 43 -10.54 -5.64 4.92
C THR A 43 -11.29 -4.32 5.01
N GLY A 44 -10.59 -3.20 5.27
CA GLY A 44 -11.17 -1.87 5.35
C GLY A 44 -11.23 -1.11 4.03
N GLN A 45 -10.98 -1.74 2.89
CA GLN A 45 -10.96 -1.07 1.60
C GLN A 45 -12.27 -0.34 1.29
N ASN A 46 -13.40 -0.90 1.72
CA ASN A 46 -14.72 -0.34 1.48
C ASN A 46 -14.96 0.95 2.25
N VAL A 47 -14.11 1.29 3.23
CA VAL A 47 -14.18 2.57 3.95
C VAL A 47 -12.95 3.46 3.62
N GLY A 48 -12.25 3.16 2.53
CA GLY A 48 -11.18 4.00 2.01
C GLY A 48 -9.78 3.66 2.47
N MET A 49 -9.61 2.61 3.28
CA MET A 49 -8.26 2.17 3.67
C MET A 49 -7.60 1.35 2.57
N HIS A 50 -6.28 1.49 2.44
CA HIS A 50 -5.52 0.61 1.56
C HIS A 50 -4.07 0.50 2.03
N THR A 51 -3.45 -0.64 1.72
CA THR A 51 -2.02 -0.82 1.97
C THR A 51 -1.21 -0.20 0.83
N LEU A 52 0.09 0.02 1.09
CA LEU A 52 0.99 0.49 0.04
C LEU A 52 0.98 -0.47 -1.15
N ASP A 53 1.03 -1.78 -0.91
CA ASP A 53 1.08 -2.78 -1.98
C ASP A 53 -0.19 -2.75 -2.83
N GLN A 54 -1.36 -2.55 -2.22
CA GLN A 54 -2.62 -2.42 -2.96
C GLN A 54 -2.62 -1.19 -3.87
N TYR A 55 -2.09 -0.08 -3.38
CA TYR A 55 -1.95 1.14 -4.18
C TYR A 55 -1.00 0.90 -5.36
N LEU A 56 0.13 0.23 -5.10
CA LEU A 56 1.11 -0.08 -6.14
C LEU A 56 0.51 -0.98 -7.22
N GLU A 57 -0.28 -1.98 -6.85
CA GLU A 57 -0.97 -2.83 -7.82
C GLU A 57 -1.86 -2.00 -8.75
N GLY A 58 -2.59 -1.05 -8.18
CA GLY A 58 -3.43 -0.16 -8.98
C GLY A 58 -2.62 0.67 -9.97
N LEU A 59 -1.47 1.19 -9.57
CA LEU A 59 -0.60 1.97 -10.45
C LEU A 59 -0.04 1.11 -11.58
N VAL A 60 0.34 -0.12 -11.30
CA VAL A 60 0.83 -1.05 -12.31
C VAL A 60 -0.27 -1.38 -13.32
N LYS A 61 -1.48 -1.67 -12.83
CA LYS A 61 -2.61 -1.98 -13.71
C LYS A 61 -2.98 -0.83 -14.65
N ARG A 62 -2.84 0.40 -14.16
CA ARG A 62 -3.12 1.60 -14.97
C ARG A 62 -1.96 2.00 -15.88
N GLY A 63 -0.82 1.30 -15.80
CA GLY A 63 0.34 1.60 -16.62
C GLY A 63 1.09 2.86 -16.21
N ILE A 64 0.92 3.34 -14.98
CA ILE A 64 1.60 4.54 -14.48
C ILE A 64 3.02 4.24 -14.05
N VAL A 65 3.24 3.09 -13.39
CA VAL A 65 4.57 2.63 -13.00
C VAL A 65 4.79 1.21 -13.52
N SER A 66 6.06 0.83 -13.71
CA SER A 66 6.39 -0.52 -14.13
C SER A 66 6.26 -1.49 -12.96
N ARG A 67 6.03 -2.77 -13.28
CA ARG A 67 6.00 -3.83 -12.28
C ARG A 67 7.33 -3.91 -11.54
N GLN A 68 8.45 -3.71 -12.23
CA GLN A 68 9.78 -3.74 -11.65
C GLN A 68 9.95 -2.61 -10.62
N GLU A 69 9.50 -1.41 -10.93
CA GLU A 69 9.60 -0.28 -10.00
C GLU A 69 8.70 -0.51 -8.77
N ALA A 70 7.49 -1.02 -8.97
CA ALA A 70 6.59 -1.36 -7.87
C ALA A 70 7.21 -2.42 -6.96
N SER A 71 7.85 -3.44 -7.53
CA SER A 71 8.52 -4.49 -6.77
C SER A 71 9.62 -3.94 -5.87
N ARG A 72 10.37 -2.94 -6.35
CA ARG A 72 11.44 -2.33 -5.56
C ARG A 72 10.91 -1.63 -4.31
N LYS A 73 9.69 -1.10 -4.35
CA LYS A 73 9.11 -0.29 -3.27
C LYS A 73 8.10 -1.05 -2.43
N ALA A 74 7.65 -2.22 -2.90
CA ALA A 74 6.61 -2.98 -2.22
C ALA A 74 7.10 -3.57 -0.90
N VAL A 75 6.17 -3.72 0.04
CA VAL A 75 6.43 -4.47 1.28
C VAL A 75 6.57 -5.96 0.96
N ASP A 76 5.71 -6.48 0.10
CA ASP A 76 5.78 -7.86 -0.38
C ASP A 76 6.13 -7.87 -1.87
N ARG A 77 7.41 -8.05 -2.16
CA ARG A 77 7.91 -8.03 -3.54
C ARG A 77 7.34 -9.14 -4.40
N LYS A 78 6.90 -10.24 -3.80
CA LYS A 78 6.38 -11.38 -4.54
C LYS A 78 5.13 -11.04 -5.33
N LEU A 79 4.38 -10.02 -4.90
CA LEU A 79 3.18 -9.59 -5.61
C LEU A 79 3.49 -9.06 -7.02
N PHE A 80 4.73 -8.65 -7.28
CA PHE A 80 5.11 -7.99 -8.52
C PHE A 80 6.20 -8.75 -9.30
N MET A 81 6.48 -9.97 -8.89
CA MET A 81 7.50 -10.79 -9.54
C MET A 81 6.91 -11.68 -10.63
#